data_856a4964f2b637f6486571293dd0e39b
#
_entry.id   856a4964f2b637f6486571293dd0e39b
#
_cell.length_a   1.000
_cell.length_b   1.000
_cell.length_c   1.000
_cell.angle_alpha   90.00
_cell.angle_beta   90.00
_cell.angle_gamma   90.00
#
_symmetry.space_group_name_H-M   'P 1'
#
loop_
_entity.id
_entity.type
_entity.pdbx_description
1 polymer ?
#
loop_
_entity_poly.entity_id
_entity_poly.type
_entity_poly.pdbx_seq_one_letter_code
_entity_poly.pdbx_strand_id
1 'polypeptide(L)'
;MKDHRLWLKRRELLIYIAIFLYSVALFLKRVNLPINQNLLNKTMMLGTLIALANIIFDRKMNPKQWILTAVIGLLLLVDSLPTGNHELFYLFIIIWSCRNLEKRALMKYIFGIVLIMTLLTGYLTCLGIVKNDVFILNETRVRYGLGYNVWSILPFQFLALCFMYLYLTQKRVYIWKIGAMIVMAFAIGEVTDTSSSSMLTALGLLCLYATQFVHIKKWNKLKWLMWVPEILAGFSIMATFLYMRGNSFFVRLNAVLHYRFLYQALGFNDFGIGLFANPEYETSTDPETYFGIDNNYINLLIAWGIVALIVILFVYSYLIKYCIRMENIKLLIIIMIFVFTAIMWSRLLVLIEAEYLVCFSEAFKDKRLRDKKEYLFQ
;
A
#
# COMPACT_ATOMS: atom_id res chain seq x y z
N MET A 1 9.05 -30.12 -25.10
CA MET A 1 8.30 -29.95 -23.82
C MET A 1 9.20 -29.67 -22.62
N LYS A 2 10.34 -30.34 -22.41
CA LYS A 2 11.29 -30.07 -21.29
C LYS A 2 11.81 -28.63 -21.31
N ASP A 3 12.25 -28.14 -22.47
CA ASP A 3 12.81 -26.77 -22.59
C ASP A 3 11.80 -25.67 -22.30
N HIS A 4 10.55 -25.88 -22.66
CA HIS A 4 9.49 -24.90 -22.35
C HIS A 4 9.18 -24.81 -20.85
N ARG A 5 9.23 -25.94 -20.11
CA ARG A 5 9.06 -25.94 -18.64
C ARG A 5 10.24 -25.31 -17.93
N LEU A 6 11.47 -25.54 -18.41
CA LEU A 6 12.68 -24.91 -17.87
C LEU A 6 12.67 -23.39 -18.08
N TRP A 7 12.25 -22.94 -19.25
CA TRP A 7 12.13 -21.53 -19.57
C TRP A 7 11.08 -20.82 -18.68
N LEU A 8 9.91 -21.43 -18.44
CA LEU A 8 8.88 -20.90 -17.54
C LEU A 8 9.40 -20.78 -16.11
N LYS A 9 10.09 -21.79 -15.58
CA LYS A 9 10.69 -21.73 -14.23
C LYS A 9 11.76 -20.64 -14.11
N ARG A 10 12.58 -20.45 -15.14
CA ARG A 10 13.58 -19.36 -15.16
C ARG A 10 12.91 -17.99 -15.14
N ARG A 11 11.82 -17.81 -15.89
CA ARG A 11 11.06 -16.55 -15.86
C ARG A 11 10.45 -16.26 -14.50
N GLU A 12 9.84 -17.24 -13.87
CA GLU A 12 9.30 -17.10 -12.51
C GLU A 12 10.40 -16.69 -11.52
N LEU A 13 11.58 -17.32 -11.60
CA LEU A 13 12.73 -16.97 -10.77
C LEU A 13 13.16 -15.51 -10.98
N LEU A 14 13.24 -15.03 -12.21
CA LEU A 14 13.57 -13.63 -12.50
C LEU A 14 12.57 -12.64 -11.91
N ILE A 15 11.28 -13.00 -11.91
CA ILE A 15 10.25 -12.15 -11.25
C ILE A 15 10.47 -12.13 -9.73
N TYR A 16 10.76 -13.27 -9.09
CA TYR A 16 11.05 -13.29 -7.65
C TYR A 16 12.31 -12.49 -7.31
N ILE A 17 13.35 -12.52 -8.15
CA ILE A 17 14.53 -11.66 -7.99
C ILE A 17 14.15 -10.17 -8.13
N ALA A 18 13.35 -9.82 -9.12
CA ALA A 18 12.87 -8.45 -9.31
C ALA A 18 12.09 -7.94 -8.09
N ILE A 19 11.18 -8.75 -7.55
CA ILE A 19 10.42 -8.43 -6.34
C ILE A 19 11.37 -8.26 -5.15
N PHE A 20 12.36 -9.15 -4.99
CA PHE A 20 13.33 -9.07 -3.90
C PHE A 20 14.09 -7.75 -3.94
N LEU A 21 14.69 -7.42 -5.08
CA LEU A 21 15.45 -6.19 -5.25
C LEU A 21 14.58 -4.95 -4.97
N TYR A 22 13.37 -4.92 -5.51
CA TYR A 22 12.43 -3.83 -5.30
C TYR A 22 12.01 -3.72 -3.83
N SER A 23 11.52 -4.81 -3.22
CA SER A 23 10.99 -4.80 -1.86
C SER A 23 12.06 -4.52 -0.82
N VAL A 24 13.26 -5.09 -0.97
CA VAL A 24 14.38 -4.83 -0.04
C VAL A 24 14.84 -3.37 -0.15
N ALA A 25 15.01 -2.84 -1.35
CA ALA A 25 15.40 -1.45 -1.53
C ALA A 25 14.34 -0.48 -0.98
N LEU A 26 13.06 -0.73 -1.27
CA LEU A 26 11.94 0.05 -0.74
C LEU A 26 11.87 -0.02 0.80
N PHE A 27 12.12 -1.20 1.38
CA PHE A 27 12.17 -1.37 2.83
C PHE A 27 13.33 -0.58 3.44
N LEU A 28 14.53 -0.70 2.89
CA LEU A 28 15.73 -0.01 3.37
C LEU A 28 15.62 1.52 3.28
N LYS A 29 14.86 2.06 2.33
CA LYS A 29 14.55 3.51 2.27
C LYS A 29 13.79 4.01 3.50
N ARG A 30 13.13 3.12 4.21
CA ARG A 30 12.30 3.44 5.41
C ARG A 30 13.06 3.22 6.71
N VAL A 31 14.18 2.49 6.67
CA VAL A 31 15.02 2.20 7.82
C VAL A 31 16.04 3.32 7.99
N ASN A 32 16.26 3.69 9.23
CA ASN A 32 17.19 4.78 9.59
C ASN A 32 18.64 4.30 9.56
N LEU A 33 19.07 3.88 8.39
CA LEU A 33 20.45 3.45 8.10
C LEU A 33 21.13 4.49 7.21
N PRO A 34 22.43 4.76 7.39
CA PRO A 34 23.18 5.69 6.54
C PRO A 34 23.50 5.06 5.16
N ILE A 35 22.47 4.65 4.44
CA ILE A 35 22.59 4.07 3.11
C ILE A 35 22.36 5.15 2.05
N ASN A 36 23.20 5.13 1.02
CA ASN A 36 23.06 6.05 -0.10
C ASN A 36 21.71 5.84 -0.82
N GLN A 37 20.84 6.84 -0.79
CA GLN A 37 19.50 6.79 -1.39
C GLN A 37 19.57 6.55 -2.91
N ASN A 38 20.61 7.07 -3.60
CA ASN A 38 20.82 6.81 -5.03
C ASN A 38 21.08 5.32 -5.31
N LEU A 39 21.78 4.62 -4.42
CA LEU A 39 22.00 3.17 -4.55
C LEU A 39 20.68 2.41 -4.43
N LEU A 40 19.85 2.78 -3.47
CA LEU A 40 18.53 2.16 -3.28
C LEU A 40 17.61 2.42 -4.50
N ASN A 41 17.59 3.65 -5.01
CA ASN A 41 16.84 3.98 -6.22
C ASN A 41 17.33 3.19 -7.44
N LYS A 42 18.64 3.04 -7.63
CA LYS A 42 19.21 2.20 -8.70
C LYS A 42 18.85 0.73 -8.53
N THR A 43 18.81 0.23 -7.29
CA THR A 43 18.39 -1.16 -7.00
C THR A 43 16.92 -1.38 -7.33
N MET A 44 16.02 -0.44 -6.96
CA MET A 44 14.61 -0.48 -7.35
C MET A 44 14.46 -0.44 -8.88
N MET A 45 15.18 0.44 -9.54
CA MET A 45 15.20 0.55 -11.01
C MET A 45 15.67 -0.76 -11.67
N LEU A 46 16.72 -1.41 -11.16
CA LEU A 46 17.20 -2.71 -11.66
C LEU A 46 16.11 -3.79 -11.53
N GLY A 47 15.47 -3.90 -10.37
CA GLY A 47 14.33 -4.80 -10.16
C GLY A 47 13.20 -4.52 -11.16
N THR A 48 12.88 -3.25 -11.38
CA THR A 48 11.86 -2.83 -12.34
C THR A 48 12.22 -3.15 -13.79
N LEU A 49 13.49 -2.98 -14.19
CA LEU A 49 13.96 -3.35 -15.53
C LEU A 49 13.85 -4.85 -15.78
N ILE A 50 14.20 -5.69 -14.80
CA ILE A 50 14.02 -7.14 -14.88
C ILE A 50 12.52 -7.49 -15.03
N ALA A 51 11.66 -6.83 -14.27
CA ALA A 51 10.21 -7.01 -14.36
C ALA A 51 9.65 -6.57 -15.72
N LEU A 52 10.12 -5.44 -16.25
CA LEU A 52 9.72 -4.90 -17.55
C LEU A 52 10.16 -5.84 -18.68
N ALA A 53 11.39 -6.32 -18.65
CA ALA A 53 11.87 -7.33 -19.61
C ALA A 53 10.97 -8.57 -19.58
N ASN A 54 10.56 -9.02 -18.40
CA ASN A 54 9.64 -10.13 -18.26
C ASN A 54 8.25 -9.86 -18.88
N ILE A 55 7.74 -8.64 -18.78
CA ILE A 55 6.48 -8.21 -19.43
C ILE A 55 6.64 -8.26 -20.95
N ILE A 56 7.72 -7.69 -21.49
CA ILE A 56 7.99 -7.61 -22.94
C ILE A 56 8.07 -9.00 -23.56
N PHE A 57 8.69 -9.95 -22.87
CA PHE A 57 8.80 -11.34 -23.35
C PHE A 57 7.59 -12.21 -22.98
N ASP A 58 6.50 -11.65 -22.46
CA ASP A 58 5.30 -12.41 -22.11
C ASP A 58 4.39 -12.66 -23.32
N ARG A 59 4.61 -13.79 -23.98
CA ARG A 59 3.81 -14.23 -25.14
C ARG A 59 2.32 -14.51 -24.82
N LYS A 60 1.90 -14.48 -23.54
CA LYS A 60 0.53 -14.75 -23.13
C LYS A 60 -0.32 -13.48 -23.01
N MET A 61 0.28 -12.30 -23.21
CA MET A 61 -0.47 -11.05 -23.24
C MET A 61 -1.28 -10.91 -24.53
N ASN A 62 -2.55 -10.56 -24.37
CA ASN A 62 -3.39 -10.19 -25.50
C ASN A 62 -3.19 -8.70 -25.88
N PRO A 63 -3.54 -8.27 -27.10
CA PRO A 63 -3.35 -6.88 -27.54
C PRO A 63 -3.99 -5.83 -26.61
N LYS A 64 -5.17 -6.13 -26.04
CA LYS A 64 -5.85 -5.21 -25.10
C LYS A 64 -5.06 -5.01 -23.81
N GLN A 65 -4.45 -6.08 -23.30
CA GLN A 65 -3.58 -5.98 -22.12
C GLN A 65 -2.30 -5.19 -22.43
N TRP A 66 -1.73 -5.38 -23.64
CA TRP A 66 -0.58 -4.58 -24.07
C TRP A 66 -0.90 -3.09 -24.12
N ILE A 67 -2.01 -2.72 -24.76
CA ILE A 67 -2.47 -1.32 -24.84
C ILE A 67 -2.70 -0.77 -23.43
N LEU A 68 -3.42 -1.48 -22.57
CA LEU A 68 -3.69 -1.03 -21.20
C LEU A 68 -2.41 -0.84 -20.40
N THR A 69 -1.47 -1.80 -20.50
CA THR A 69 -0.17 -1.71 -19.80
C THR A 69 0.64 -0.53 -20.30
N ALA A 70 0.70 -0.33 -21.62
CA ALA A 70 1.43 0.77 -22.22
C ALA A 70 0.83 2.13 -21.84
N VAL A 71 -0.50 2.26 -21.90
CA VAL A 71 -1.19 3.52 -21.55
C VAL A 71 -1.00 3.86 -20.08
N ILE A 72 -1.28 2.94 -19.16
CA ILE A 72 -1.12 3.22 -17.71
C ILE A 72 0.36 3.44 -17.38
N GLY A 73 1.26 2.61 -17.91
CA GLY A 73 2.69 2.76 -17.68
C GLY A 73 3.22 4.10 -18.19
N LEU A 74 2.81 4.53 -19.38
CA LEU A 74 3.19 5.83 -19.94
C LEU A 74 2.63 6.99 -19.11
N LEU A 75 1.37 6.92 -18.70
CA LEU A 75 0.76 7.94 -17.84
C LEU A 75 1.52 8.10 -16.53
N LEU A 76 1.84 7.00 -15.84
CA LEU A 76 2.60 7.04 -14.57
C LEU A 76 4.06 7.46 -14.77
N LEU A 77 4.67 7.12 -15.91
CA LEU A 77 6.02 7.59 -16.24
C LEU A 77 6.02 9.11 -16.47
N VAL A 78 5.11 9.62 -17.29
CA VAL A 78 4.97 11.05 -17.55
C VAL A 78 4.64 11.82 -16.28
N ASP A 79 3.77 11.26 -15.44
CA ASP A 79 3.41 11.81 -14.13
C ASP A 79 4.63 12.02 -13.23
N SER A 80 5.57 11.11 -13.27
CA SER A 80 6.77 11.11 -12.43
C SER A 80 7.92 12.01 -12.94
N LEU A 81 7.87 12.50 -14.19
CA LEU A 81 8.96 13.28 -14.76
C LEU A 81 9.25 14.59 -14.03
N PRO A 82 8.24 15.39 -13.60
CA PRO A 82 8.51 16.67 -12.94
C PRO A 82 9.30 16.53 -11.63
N THR A 83 9.05 15.44 -10.87
CA THR A 83 9.66 15.20 -9.56
C THR A 83 10.89 14.30 -9.61
N GLY A 84 11.08 13.56 -10.69
CA GLY A 84 12.07 12.48 -10.79
C GLY A 84 11.75 11.28 -9.86
N ASN A 85 10.60 11.27 -9.21
CA ASN A 85 10.17 10.18 -8.34
C ASN A 85 9.34 9.15 -9.09
N HIS A 86 9.98 8.08 -9.54
CA HIS A 86 9.36 7.05 -10.38
C HIS A 86 8.75 5.87 -9.58
N GLU A 87 8.52 6.01 -8.28
CA GLU A 87 8.07 4.89 -7.42
C GLU A 87 6.73 4.30 -7.85
N LEU A 88 5.75 5.13 -8.26
CA LEU A 88 4.46 4.65 -8.78
C LEU A 88 4.60 3.85 -10.06
N PHE A 89 5.43 4.33 -10.99
CA PHE A 89 5.72 3.62 -12.22
C PHE A 89 6.41 2.28 -11.93
N TYR A 90 7.40 2.26 -11.04
CA TYR A 90 8.10 1.03 -10.65
C TYR A 90 7.14 0.02 -10.03
N LEU A 91 6.29 0.48 -9.10
CA LEU A 91 5.27 -0.35 -8.46
C LEU A 91 4.32 -0.97 -9.49
N PHE A 92 3.82 -0.17 -10.43
CA PHE A 92 2.94 -0.65 -11.49
C PHE A 92 3.59 -1.76 -12.32
N ILE A 93 4.84 -1.59 -12.74
CA ILE A 93 5.58 -2.59 -13.53
C ILE A 93 5.78 -3.89 -12.73
N ILE A 94 6.14 -3.79 -11.45
CA ILE A 94 6.28 -4.95 -10.55
C ILE A 94 4.95 -5.69 -10.41
N ILE A 95 3.85 -4.99 -10.09
CA ILE A 95 2.50 -5.61 -9.96
C ILE A 95 2.12 -6.31 -11.25
N TRP A 96 2.32 -5.66 -12.40
CA TRP A 96 1.94 -6.20 -13.69
C TRP A 96 2.75 -7.43 -14.08
N SER A 97 4.04 -7.46 -13.76
CA SER A 97 4.90 -8.61 -14.02
C SER A 97 4.48 -9.85 -13.22
N CYS A 98 3.93 -9.66 -12.03
CA CYS A 98 3.54 -10.72 -11.10
C CYS A 98 2.19 -11.37 -11.42
N ARG A 99 1.39 -10.82 -12.35
CA ARG A 99 -0.01 -11.25 -12.61
C ARG A 99 -0.21 -12.75 -12.92
N ASN A 100 0.83 -13.42 -13.43
CA ASN A 100 0.78 -14.84 -13.77
C ASN A 100 1.33 -15.76 -12.68
N LEU A 101 1.91 -15.22 -11.61
CA LEU A 101 2.38 -16.00 -10.48
C LEU A 101 1.22 -16.55 -9.64
N GLU A 102 1.49 -17.60 -8.91
CA GLU A 102 0.53 -18.12 -7.94
C GLU A 102 0.46 -17.16 -6.74
N LYS A 103 -0.73 -16.61 -6.49
CA LYS A 103 -0.98 -15.61 -5.44
C LYS A 103 -0.48 -16.06 -4.06
N ARG A 104 -0.73 -17.31 -3.68
CA ARG A 104 -0.34 -17.79 -2.37
C ARG A 104 1.17 -17.92 -2.21
N ALA A 105 1.87 -18.41 -3.24
CA ALA A 105 3.32 -18.49 -3.24
C ALA A 105 3.94 -17.08 -3.20
N LEU A 106 3.41 -16.16 -4.00
CA LEU A 106 3.82 -14.76 -4.01
C LEU A 106 3.62 -14.09 -2.64
N MET A 107 2.44 -14.27 -2.03
CA MET A 107 2.14 -13.70 -0.72
C MET A 107 3.04 -14.28 0.39
N LYS A 108 3.34 -15.59 0.36
CA LYS A 108 4.32 -16.20 1.29
C LYS A 108 5.71 -15.60 1.13
N TYR A 109 6.14 -15.39 -0.11
CA TYR A 109 7.45 -14.83 -0.40
C TYR A 109 7.58 -13.40 0.14
N ILE A 110 6.58 -12.54 -0.15
CA ILE A 110 6.57 -11.15 0.33
C ILE A 110 6.45 -11.10 1.85
N PHE A 111 5.56 -11.92 2.43
CA PHE A 111 5.46 -12.05 3.89
C PHE A 111 6.80 -12.39 4.53
N GLY A 112 7.53 -13.35 3.94
CA GLY A 112 8.86 -13.73 4.42
C GLY A 112 9.86 -12.58 4.36
N ILE A 113 9.93 -11.85 3.24
CA ILE A 113 10.82 -10.69 3.09
C ILE A 113 10.49 -9.64 4.16
N VAL A 114 9.22 -9.20 4.22
CA VAL A 114 8.80 -8.13 5.15
C VAL A 114 9.02 -8.55 6.60
N LEU A 115 8.69 -9.78 6.97
CA LEU A 115 8.89 -10.30 8.33
C LEU A 115 10.38 -10.31 8.71
N ILE A 116 11.23 -10.90 7.87
CA ILE A 116 12.67 -10.98 8.12
C ILE A 116 13.27 -9.58 8.26
N MET A 117 12.94 -8.68 7.34
CA MET A 117 13.48 -7.32 7.37
C MET A 117 12.97 -6.54 8.60
N THR A 118 11.71 -6.72 9.01
CA THR A 118 11.16 -6.10 10.22
C THR A 118 11.88 -6.59 11.48
N LEU A 119 12.05 -7.90 11.61
CA LEU A 119 12.76 -8.50 12.75
C LEU A 119 14.24 -8.08 12.78
N LEU A 120 14.89 -8.06 11.61
CA LEU A 120 16.28 -7.61 11.48
C LEU A 120 16.44 -6.13 11.88
N THR A 121 15.52 -5.25 11.41
CA THR A 121 15.54 -3.84 11.79
C THR A 121 15.39 -3.68 13.31
N GLY A 122 14.43 -4.36 13.93
CA GLY A 122 14.25 -4.32 15.38
C GLY A 122 15.50 -4.81 16.13
N TYR A 123 16.09 -5.93 15.69
CA TYR A 123 17.32 -6.47 16.27
C TYR A 123 18.49 -5.49 16.14
N LEU A 124 18.74 -4.94 14.95
CA LEU A 124 19.82 -3.96 14.73
C LEU A 124 19.60 -2.66 15.51
N THR A 125 18.34 -2.27 15.72
CA THR A 125 17.99 -1.10 16.56
C THR A 125 18.32 -1.38 18.03
N CYS A 126 18.02 -2.58 18.53
CA CYS A 126 18.39 -3.00 19.90
C CYS A 126 19.90 -3.03 20.10
N LEU A 127 20.69 -3.36 19.06
CA LEU A 127 22.17 -3.32 19.10
C LEU A 127 22.75 -1.91 18.93
N GLY A 128 21.91 -0.88 18.71
CA GLY A 128 22.37 0.49 18.45
C GLY A 128 23.00 0.72 17.07
N ILE A 129 22.93 -0.27 16.16
CA ILE A 129 23.47 -0.15 14.79
C ILE A 129 22.52 0.71 13.92
N VAL A 130 21.22 0.51 14.07
CA VAL A 130 20.19 1.35 13.46
C VAL A 130 19.77 2.41 14.47
N LYS A 131 19.79 3.68 14.06
CA LYS A 131 19.41 4.79 14.93
C LYS A 131 17.93 4.74 15.24
N ASN A 132 17.57 4.83 16.52
CA ASN A 132 16.21 5.01 16.97
C ASN A 132 15.91 6.51 17.09
N ASP A 133 15.33 7.10 16.07
CA ASP A 133 14.96 8.52 16.14
C ASP A 133 13.81 8.73 17.12
N VAL A 134 13.96 9.79 17.90
CA VAL A 134 12.96 10.25 18.87
C VAL A 134 12.37 11.55 18.36
N PHE A 135 11.07 11.55 18.13
CA PHE A 135 10.33 12.70 17.63
C PHE A 135 9.56 13.34 18.79
N ILE A 136 9.97 14.54 19.19
CA ILE A 136 9.33 15.31 20.27
C ILE A 136 8.40 16.32 19.59
N LEU A 137 7.08 16.07 19.63
CA LEU A 137 6.09 16.95 19.01
C LEU A 137 5.69 18.12 19.93
N ASN A 138 5.69 17.87 21.24
CA ASN A 138 5.48 18.88 22.28
C ASN A 138 5.98 18.29 23.61
N GLU A 139 5.92 19.06 24.70
CA GLU A 139 6.42 18.65 26.02
C GLU A 139 5.86 17.31 26.55
N THR A 140 4.72 16.89 26.06
CA THR A 140 4.00 15.70 26.55
C THR A 140 3.99 14.52 25.56
N ARG A 141 4.39 14.73 24.30
CA ARG A 141 4.28 13.70 23.25
C ARG A 141 5.63 13.35 22.66
N VAL A 142 6.08 12.16 22.99
CA VAL A 142 7.34 11.58 22.50
C VAL A 142 7.03 10.34 21.67
N ARG A 143 7.55 10.27 20.46
CA ARG A 143 7.37 9.16 19.54
C ARG A 143 8.70 8.50 19.19
N TYR A 144 8.74 7.20 19.19
CA TYR A 144 9.93 6.43 18.84
C TYR A 144 9.80 5.82 17.45
N GLY A 145 10.81 6.02 16.61
CA GLY A 145 10.88 5.48 15.25
C GLY A 145 11.12 3.96 15.21
N LEU A 146 11.70 3.40 16.29
CA LEU A 146 12.05 1.97 16.42
C LEU A 146 12.91 1.47 15.24
N GLY A 147 13.85 2.30 14.81
CA GLY A 147 14.75 2.02 13.69
C GLY A 147 14.22 2.48 12.32
N TYR A 148 13.01 3.04 12.26
CA TYR A 148 12.45 3.61 11.05
C TYR A 148 12.57 5.15 11.05
N ASN A 149 12.64 5.71 9.85
CA ASN A 149 12.71 7.16 9.64
C ASN A 149 11.40 7.90 9.92
N VAL A 150 10.30 7.19 10.14
CA VAL A 150 9.01 7.73 10.58
C VAL A 150 8.38 6.77 11.58
N TRP A 151 7.87 7.27 12.69
CA TRP A 151 7.28 6.50 13.80
C TRP A 151 6.08 5.62 13.39
N SER A 152 5.34 5.98 12.35
CA SER A 152 4.13 5.28 11.92
C SER A 152 4.40 4.05 11.04
N ILE A 153 5.64 3.82 10.57
CA ILE A 153 5.95 2.73 9.62
C ILE A 153 5.75 1.37 10.26
N LEU A 154 6.34 1.13 11.45
CA LEU A 154 6.24 -0.16 12.11
C LEU A 154 4.80 -0.59 12.44
N PRO A 155 3.91 0.28 13.00
CA PRO A 155 2.52 -0.07 13.26
C PRO A 155 1.76 -0.58 12.02
N PHE A 156 1.95 0.07 10.90
CA PHE A 156 1.28 -0.34 9.66
C PHE A 156 1.90 -1.56 9.00
N GLN A 157 3.21 -1.69 9.09
CA GLN A 157 3.90 -2.90 8.65
C GLN A 157 3.46 -4.12 9.45
N PHE A 158 3.24 -3.94 10.76
CA PHE A 158 2.65 -4.96 11.61
C PHE A 158 1.21 -5.30 11.20
N LEU A 159 0.38 -4.30 10.88
CA LEU A 159 -0.95 -4.49 10.33
C LEU A 159 -0.90 -5.36 9.05
N ALA A 160 -0.03 -5.01 8.11
CA ALA A 160 0.13 -5.74 6.86
C ALA A 160 0.58 -7.20 7.10
N LEU A 161 1.55 -7.41 7.99
CA LEU A 161 2.00 -8.75 8.37
C LEU A 161 0.88 -9.59 8.99
N CYS A 162 0.07 -9.02 9.88
CA CYS A 162 -1.08 -9.69 10.46
C CYS A 162 -2.09 -10.11 9.38
N PHE A 163 -2.39 -9.22 8.43
CA PHE A 163 -3.33 -9.50 7.36
C PHE A 163 -2.81 -10.59 6.42
N MET A 164 -1.54 -10.53 6.02
CA MET A 164 -0.92 -11.58 5.22
C MET A 164 -0.94 -12.93 5.93
N TYR A 165 -0.60 -12.95 7.22
CA TYR A 165 -0.66 -14.17 8.03
C TYR A 165 -2.06 -14.76 8.06
N LEU A 166 -3.10 -13.96 8.35
CA LEU A 166 -4.48 -14.42 8.41
C LEU A 166 -5.01 -14.89 7.05
N TYR A 167 -4.59 -14.23 5.97
CA TYR A 167 -4.93 -14.67 4.63
C TYR A 167 -4.28 -16.01 4.28
N LEU A 168 -3.00 -16.19 4.62
CA LEU A 168 -2.24 -17.42 4.35
C LEU A 168 -2.71 -18.60 5.20
N THR A 169 -3.30 -18.33 6.37
CA THR A 169 -3.81 -19.35 7.27
C THR A 169 -5.11 -19.93 6.73
N GLN A 170 -5.07 -21.20 6.26
CA GLN A 170 -6.26 -21.92 5.75
C GLN A 170 -7.14 -22.49 6.84
N LYS A 171 -6.52 -22.85 7.98
CA LYS A 171 -7.21 -23.43 9.13
C LYS A 171 -7.97 -22.36 9.91
N ARG A 172 -8.95 -22.76 10.68
CA ARG A 172 -9.65 -21.88 11.63
C ARG A 172 -8.65 -21.21 12.56
N VAL A 173 -8.72 -19.88 12.60
CA VAL A 173 -7.88 -19.08 13.50
C VAL A 173 -8.56 -19.03 14.87
N TYR A 174 -7.81 -19.32 15.93
CA TYR A 174 -8.31 -19.24 17.31
C TYR A 174 -8.34 -17.79 17.78
N ILE A 175 -9.36 -17.45 18.58
CA ILE A 175 -9.56 -16.08 19.11
C ILE A 175 -8.36 -15.57 19.91
N TRP A 176 -7.67 -16.44 20.66
CA TRP A 176 -6.51 -16.04 21.43
C TRP A 176 -5.34 -15.53 20.57
N LYS A 177 -5.17 -16.04 19.33
CA LYS A 177 -4.17 -15.53 18.38
C LYS A 177 -4.52 -14.13 17.92
N ILE A 178 -5.80 -13.88 17.69
CA ILE A 178 -6.29 -12.53 17.36
C ILE A 178 -6.06 -11.59 18.53
N GLY A 179 -6.40 -12.03 19.76
CA GLY A 179 -6.12 -11.27 20.98
C GLY A 179 -4.64 -10.93 21.14
N ALA A 180 -3.74 -11.90 20.94
CA ALA A 180 -2.30 -11.66 21.02
C ALA A 180 -1.81 -10.64 19.98
N MET A 181 -2.32 -10.69 18.72
CA MET A 181 -2.00 -9.70 17.69
C MET A 181 -2.52 -8.31 18.05
N ILE A 182 -3.73 -8.22 18.63
CA ILE A 182 -4.30 -6.95 19.07
C ILE A 182 -3.47 -6.34 20.19
N VAL A 183 -3.10 -7.15 21.21
CA VAL A 183 -2.25 -6.69 22.32
C VAL A 183 -0.90 -6.17 21.78
N MET A 184 -0.28 -6.90 20.86
CA MET A 184 0.98 -6.46 20.23
C MET A 184 0.78 -5.16 19.42
N ALA A 185 -0.33 -5.00 18.70
CA ALA A 185 -0.64 -3.78 17.97
C ALA A 185 -0.76 -2.57 18.91
N PHE A 186 -1.41 -2.73 20.06
CA PHE A 186 -1.50 -1.67 21.06
C PHE A 186 -0.15 -1.39 21.71
N ALA A 187 0.65 -2.41 22.03
CA ALA A 187 1.99 -2.22 22.58
C ALA A 187 2.90 -1.43 21.62
N ILE A 188 2.88 -1.76 20.32
CA ILE A 188 3.60 -1.01 19.31
C ILE A 188 3.04 0.42 19.20
N GLY A 189 1.73 0.57 19.18
CA GLY A 189 1.06 1.87 19.07
C GLY A 189 1.34 2.79 20.27
N GLU A 190 1.46 2.25 21.47
CA GLU A 190 1.81 3.02 22.66
C GLU A 190 3.23 3.59 22.57
N VAL A 191 4.21 2.75 22.20
CA VAL A 191 5.61 3.18 22.05
C VAL A 191 5.78 4.19 20.92
N THR A 192 5.03 4.04 19.83
CA THR A 192 5.10 4.95 18.66
C THR A 192 4.12 6.11 18.73
N ASP A 193 3.31 6.22 19.80
CA ASP A 193 2.20 7.18 19.93
C ASP A 193 1.29 7.23 18.69
N THR A 194 0.84 6.02 18.24
CA THR A 194 0.01 5.85 17.04
C THR A 194 -1.28 5.08 17.35
N SER A 195 -2.09 5.60 18.26
CA SER A 195 -3.34 4.96 18.71
C SER A 195 -4.31 4.61 17.56
N SER A 196 -4.39 5.47 16.53
CA SER A 196 -5.27 5.22 15.38
C SER A 196 -4.88 3.98 14.58
N SER A 197 -3.59 3.69 14.41
CA SER A 197 -3.12 2.48 13.72
C SER A 197 -3.43 1.21 14.52
N SER A 198 -3.31 1.26 15.85
CA SER A 198 -3.64 0.15 16.74
C SER A 198 -5.13 -0.17 16.70
N MET A 199 -5.99 0.85 16.76
CA MET A 199 -7.45 0.68 16.63
C MET A 199 -7.84 0.10 15.27
N LEU A 200 -7.25 0.56 14.18
CA LEU A 200 -7.51 0.04 12.84
C LEU A 200 -7.02 -1.40 12.71
N THR A 201 -5.87 -1.73 13.29
CA THR A 201 -5.36 -3.10 13.31
C THR A 201 -6.32 -4.00 14.07
N ALA A 202 -6.78 -3.60 15.27
CA ALA A 202 -7.73 -4.34 16.05
C ALA A 202 -9.05 -4.57 15.31
N LEU A 203 -9.62 -3.50 14.74
CA LEU A 203 -10.86 -3.58 13.94
C LEU A 203 -10.69 -4.51 12.74
N GLY A 204 -9.60 -4.36 12.00
CA GLY A 204 -9.30 -5.19 10.84
C GLY A 204 -9.15 -6.67 11.18
N LEU A 205 -8.44 -6.97 12.27
CA LEU A 205 -8.26 -8.34 12.76
C LEU A 205 -9.59 -8.96 13.20
N LEU A 206 -10.45 -8.21 13.89
CA LEU A 206 -11.78 -8.66 14.27
C LEU A 206 -12.69 -8.90 13.05
N CYS A 207 -12.67 -7.99 12.07
CA CYS A 207 -13.38 -8.17 10.82
C CYS A 207 -12.91 -9.42 10.06
N LEU A 208 -11.61 -9.64 9.95
CA LEU A 208 -11.05 -10.83 9.31
C LEU A 208 -11.37 -12.11 10.09
N TYR A 209 -11.35 -12.06 11.42
CA TYR A 209 -11.78 -13.18 12.23
C TYR A 209 -13.26 -13.51 12.02
N ALA A 210 -14.11 -12.49 11.95
CA ALA A 210 -15.55 -12.66 11.71
C ALA A 210 -15.86 -13.33 10.35
N THR A 211 -14.97 -13.22 9.36
CA THR A 211 -15.17 -13.89 8.05
C THR A 211 -15.31 -15.41 8.15
N GLN A 212 -14.83 -16.02 9.22
CA GLN A 212 -14.93 -17.46 9.44
C GLN A 212 -16.38 -17.92 9.74
N PHE A 213 -17.24 -17.00 10.13
CA PHE A 213 -18.61 -17.25 10.53
C PHE A 213 -19.63 -16.68 9.54
N VAL A 214 -19.18 -15.85 8.59
CA VAL A 214 -20.05 -15.13 7.64
C VAL A 214 -20.06 -15.83 6.30
N HIS A 215 -21.24 -16.18 5.80
CA HIS A 215 -21.48 -16.71 4.47
C HIS A 215 -22.32 -15.72 3.67
N ILE A 216 -21.74 -15.10 2.66
CA ILE A 216 -22.43 -14.13 1.80
C ILE A 216 -23.15 -14.88 0.68
N LYS A 217 -24.50 -14.90 0.72
CA LYS A 217 -25.32 -15.56 -0.30
C LYS A 217 -25.50 -14.72 -1.58
N LYS A 218 -25.40 -13.39 -1.50
CA LYS A 218 -25.73 -12.46 -2.60
C LYS A 218 -24.59 -11.46 -2.85
N TRP A 219 -23.47 -11.93 -3.39
CA TRP A 219 -22.30 -11.12 -3.74
C TRP A 219 -22.61 -9.95 -4.68
N ASN A 220 -23.59 -10.14 -5.58
CA ASN A 220 -24.01 -9.07 -6.49
C ASN A 220 -24.52 -7.80 -5.79
N LYS A 221 -25.05 -7.92 -4.57
CA LYS A 221 -25.47 -6.76 -3.78
C LYS A 221 -24.30 -5.92 -3.26
N LEU A 222 -23.09 -6.48 -3.22
CA LEU A 222 -21.89 -5.78 -2.77
C LEU A 222 -21.19 -5.00 -3.89
N LYS A 223 -21.71 -5.02 -5.13
CA LYS A 223 -21.08 -4.31 -6.25
C LYS A 223 -20.91 -2.81 -6.04
N TRP A 224 -21.77 -2.19 -5.23
CA TRP A 224 -21.66 -0.78 -4.91
C TRP A 224 -20.35 -0.44 -4.15
N LEU A 225 -19.76 -1.40 -3.42
CA LEU A 225 -18.48 -1.21 -2.71
C LEU A 225 -17.35 -0.80 -3.65
N MET A 226 -17.44 -1.10 -4.94
CA MET A 226 -16.43 -0.67 -5.92
C MET A 226 -16.32 0.85 -6.06
N TRP A 227 -17.35 1.60 -5.66
CA TRP A 227 -17.36 3.06 -5.71
C TRP A 227 -16.89 3.72 -4.41
N VAL A 228 -16.59 2.92 -3.38
CA VAL A 228 -16.16 3.46 -2.07
C VAL A 228 -14.88 4.27 -2.17
N PRO A 229 -13.83 3.88 -2.91
CA PRO A 229 -12.62 4.70 -3.06
C PRO A 229 -12.92 6.10 -3.62
N GLU A 230 -13.74 6.19 -4.67
CA GLU A 230 -14.15 7.45 -5.28
C GLU A 230 -15.01 8.30 -4.34
N ILE A 231 -15.94 7.68 -3.63
CA ILE A 231 -16.78 8.36 -2.64
C ILE A 231 -15.91 8.96 -1.53
N LEU A 232 -14.93 8.21 -1.01
CA LEU A 232 -14.03 8.68 0.04
C LEU A 232 -13.09 9.77 -0.45
N ALA A 233 -12.58 9.68 -1.68
CA ALA A 233 -11.80 10.73 -2.31
C ALA A 233 -12.62 12.01 -2.47
N GLY A 234 -13.81 11.92 -3.05
CA GLY A 234 -14.73 13.03 -3.20
C GLY A 234 -15.13 13.67 -1.87
N PHE A 235 -15.43 12.83 -0.85
CA PHE A 235 -15.72 13.32 0.50
C PHE A 235 -14.51 14.05 1.10
N SER A 236 -13.30 13.53 0.98
CA SER A 236 -12.09 14.15 1.49
C SER A 236 -11.86 15.53 0.88
N ILE A 237 -11.98 15.63 -0.45
CA ILE A 237 -11.84 16.90 -1.18
C ILE A 237 -12.92 17.89 -0.73
N MET A 238 -14.20 17.46 -0.74
CA MET A 238 -15.33 18.30 -0.32
C MET A 238 -15.18 18.79 1.11
N ALA A 239 -14.80 17.91 2.05
CA ALA A 239 -14.63 18.27 3.47
C ALA A 239 -13.53 19.32 3.67
N THR A 240 -12.41 19.18 2.95
CA THR A 240 -11.33 20.18 2.98
C THR A 240 -11.78 21.53 2.43
N PHE A 241 -12.48 21.57 1.29
CA PHE A 241 -13.02 22.81 0.75
C PHE A 241 -14.07 23.48 1.66
N LEU A 242 -14.92 22.69 2.31
CA LEU A 242 -15.87 23.23 3.29
C LEU A 242 -15.16 23.82 4.53
N TYR A 243 -14.08 23.17 4.98
CA TYR A 243 -13.23 23.73 6.03
C TYR A 243 -12.60 25.06 5.59
N MET A 244 -12.02 25.13 4.38
CA MET A 244 -11.43 26.36 3.83
C MET A 244 -12.45 27.51 3.70
N ARG A 245 -13.73 27.21 3.49
CA ARG A 245 -14.83 28.18 3.47
C ARG A 245 -15.33 28.56 4.87
N GLY A 246 -14.70 28.09 5.94
CA GLY A 246 -15.08 28.41 7.31
C GLY A 246 -16.38 27.73 7.79
N ASN A 247 -16.81 26.61 7.19
CA ASN A 247 -17.97 25.89 7.65
C ASN A 247 -17.80 25.45 9.11
N SER A 248 -18.72 25.88 9.99
CA SER A 248 -18.60 25.70 11.45
C SER A 248 -18.49 24.25 11.90
N PHE A 249 -19.14 23.31 11.20
CA PHE A 249 -19.06 21.89 11.48
C PHE A 249 -17.63 21.35 11.22
N PHE A 250 -17.04 21.64 10.06
CA PHE A 250 -15.71 21.16 9.69
C PHE A 250 -14.61 21.88 10.49
N VAL A 251 -14.82 23.14 10.87
CA VAL A 251 -13.90 23.87 11.77
C VAL A 251 -13.86 23.21 13.16
N ARG A 252 -15.01 22.85 13.74
CA ARG A 252 -15.06 22.11 15.02
C ARG A 252 -14.45 20.70 14.87
N LEU A 253 -14.79 19.99 13.78
CA LEU A 253 -14.28 18.66 13.52
C LEU A 253 -12.76 18.66 13.33
N ASN A 254 -12.18 19.74 12.80
CA ASN A 254 -10.73 19.88 12.65
C ASN A 254 -9.99 19.82 13.98
N ALA A 255 -10.52 20.43 15.04
CA ALA A 255 -9.94 20.35 16.38
C ALA A 255 -9.95 18.91 16.93
N VAL A 256 -11.04 18.16 16.71
CA VAL A 256 -11.16 16.76 17.10
C VAL A 256 -10.21 15.86 16.31
N LEU A 257 -9.98 16.18 15.04
CA LEU A 257 -9.10 15.43 14.14
C LEU A 257 -7.64 15.91 14.15
N HIS A 258 -7.21 16.59 15.21
CA HIS A 258 -5.83 17.07 15.38
C HIS A 258 -5.32 17.90 14.19
N TYR A 259 -6.13 18.87 13.76
CA TYR A 259 -5.83 19.86 12.71
C TYR A 259 -5.57 19.29 11.31
N ARG A 260 -6.09 18.11 10.99
CA ARG A 260 -5.87 17.48 9.69
C ARG A 260 -6.40 18.28 8.51
N PHE A 261 -7.58 18.91 8.65
CA PHE A 261 -8.11 19.77 7.59
C PHE A 261 -7.28 21.03 7.39
N LEU A 262 -6.64 21.55 8.45
CA LEU A 262 -5.73 22.67 8.33
C LEU A 262 -4.54 22.32 7.42
N TYR A 263 -3.86 21.21 7.66
CA TYR A 263 -2.72 20.80 6.84
C TYR A 263 -3.13 20.48 5.38
N GLN A 264 -4.33 19.93 5.18
CA GLN A 264 -4.87 19.72 3.84
C GLN A 264 -5.15 21.06 3.13
N ALA A 265 -5.72 22.04 3.84
CA ALA A 265 -6.00 23.37 3.31
C ALA A 265 -4.70 24.14 2.98
N LEU A 266 -3.69 24.06 3.84
CA LEU A 266 -2.36 24.61 3.57
C LEU A 266 -1.77 23.97 2.30
N GLY A 267 -1.84 22.65 2.18
CA GLY A 267 -1.38 21.97 0.97
C GLY A 267 -2.07 22.45 -0.31
N PHE A 268 -3.39 22.69 -0.28
CA PHE A 268 -4.10 23.27 -1.41
C PHE A 268 -3.70 24.70 -1.72
N ASN A 269 -3.45 25.51 -0.69
CA ASN A 269 -3.08 26.92 -0.87
C ASN A 269 -1.63 27.07 -1.36
N ASP A 270 -0.71 26.29 -0.80
CA ASP A 270 0.72 26.46 -1.05
C ASP A 270 1.17 25.75 -2.35
N PHE A 271 0.60 24.60 -2.64
CA PHE A 271 1.03 23.74 -3.77
C PHE A 271 -0.01 23.64 -4.89
N GLY A 272 -1.28 23.92 -4.61
CA GLY A 272 -2.37 23.82 -5.59
C GLY A 272 -2.68 22.39 -6.03
N ILE A 273 -3.38 22.26 -7.15
CA ILE A 273 -3.74 20.98 -7.78
C ILE A 273 -3.15 20.95 -9.18
N GLY A 274 -2.18 20.05 -9.39
CA GLY A 274 -1.57 19.79 -10.69
C GLY A 274 -2.26 18.64 -11.45
N LEU A 275 -2.04 18.60 -12.76
CA LEU A 275 -2.42 17.45 -13.58
C LEU A 275 -1.49 16.27 -13.31
N PHE A 276 -0.21 16.54 -13.13
CA PHE A 276 0.89 15.61 -12.85
C PHE A 276 1.53 15.91 -11.51
N ALA A 277 2.52 15.11 -11.12
CA ALA A 277 3.24 15.26 -9.86
C ALA A 277 3.83 16.66 -9.70
N ASN A 278 3.70 17.20 -8.48
CA ASN A 278 4.14 18.54 -8.15
C ASN A 278 5.60 18.53 -7.64
N PRO A 279 6.56 19.16 -8.35
CA PRO A 279 7.96 19.18 -7.94
C PRO A 279 8.23 20.05 -6.70
N GLU A 280 7.32 20.97 -6.37
CA GLU A 280 7.46 21.87 -5.22
C GLU A 280 6.91 21.26 -3.92
N TYR A 281 6.21 20.10 -4.02
CA TYR A 281 5.62 19.46 -2.86
C TYR A 281 6.69 18.79 -1.99
N GLU A 282 6.89 19.34 -0.80
CA GLU A 282 7.78 18.80 0.22
C GLU A 282 7.03 18.54 1.52
N THR A 283 7.41 17.48 2.23
CA THR A 283 6.92 17.19 3.59
C THR A 283 8.04 17.36 4.59
N SER A 284 7.77 17.99 5.73
CA SER A 284 8.73 18.11 6.82
C SER A 284 8.27 17.32 8.04
N THR A 285 9.21 16.59 8.64
CA THR A 285 9.03 15.95 9.95
C THR A 285 9.69 16.70 11.10
N ASP A 286 10.35 17.82 10.79
CA ASP A 286 10.93 18.71 11.77
C ASP A 286 9.81 19.36 12.60
N PRO A 287 9.88 19.34 13.95
CA PRO A 287 8.87 19.93 14.81
C PRO A 287 8.60 21.42 14.54
N GLU A 288 9.63 22.19 14.15
CA GLU A 288 9.50 23.64 13.88
C GLU A 288 8.83 23.93 12.53
N THR A 289 9.01 23.02 11.56
CA THR A 289 8.51 23.19 10.18
C THR A 289 7.59 22.04 9.76
N TYR A 290 6.96 21.39 10.75
CA TYR A 290 6.16 20.20 10.48
C TYR A 290 5.07 20.49 9.44
N PHE A 291 5.14 19.79 8.33
CA PHE A 291 4.12 19.76 7.31
C PHE A 291 3.92 18.34 6.79
N GLY A 292 2.71 17.84 6.90
CA GLY A 292 2.35 16.53 6.39
C GLY A 292 0.84 16.39 6.20
N ILE A 293 0.44 15.91 5.04
CA ILE A 293 -0.98 15.63 4.74
C ILE A 293 -1.26 14.17 5.02
N ASP A 294 -1.94 13.89 6.12
CA ASP A 294 -2.27 12.51 6.53
C ASP A 294 -3.29 11.83 5.62
N ASN A 295 -4.18 12.59 4.98
CA ASN A 295 -5.16 12.01 4.06
C ASN A 295 -4.51 11.66 2.73
N ASN A 296 -4.44 10.37 2.40
CA ASN A 296 -3.78 9.92 1.19
C ASN A 296 -4.48 10.35 -0.10
N TYR A 297 -5.81 10.50 -0.11
CA TYR A 297 -6.53 11.00 -1.29
C TYR A 297 -6.13 12.42 -1.62
N ILE A 298 -6.00 13.27 -0.59
CA ILE A 298 -5.54 14.66 -0.75
C ILE A 298 -4.05 14.70 -1.04
N ASN A 299 -3.26 13.88 -0.36
CA ASN A 299 -1.81 13.79 -0.61
C ASN A 299 -1.52 13.35 -2.05
N LEU A 300 -2.22 12.34 -2.57
CA LEU A 300 -2.12 11.93 -3.98
C LEU A 300 -2.47 13.08 -4.93
N LEU A 301 -3.56 13.79 -4.64
CA LEU A 301 -4.02 14.89 -5.49
C LEU A 301 -3.02 16.04 -5.56
N ILE A 302 -2.39 16.41 -4.43
CA ILE A 302 -1.46 17.54 -4.35
C ILE A 302 -0.05 17.12 -4.79
N ALA A 303 0.46 16.00 -4.26
CA ALA A 303 1.83 15.55 -4.51
C ALA A 303 2.02 14.89 -5.87
N TRP A 304 1.03 14.09 -6.30
CA TRP A 304 1.12 13.25 -7.51
C TRP A 304 0.16 13.67 -8.63
N GLY A 305 -0.71 14.64 -8.37
CA GLY A 305 -1.63 15.18 -9.34
C GLY A 305 -2.89 14.34 -9.61
N ILE A 306 -3.74 14.89 -10.47
CA ILE A 306 -5.05 14.31 -10.81
C ILE A 306 -4.89 12.96 -11.51
N VAL A 307 -3.90 12.81 -12.39
CA VAL A 307 -3.70 11.59 -13.18
C VAL A 307 -3.40 10.40 -12.26
N ALA A 308 -2.46 10.57 -11.32
CA ALA A 308 -2.13 9.52 -10.35
C ALA A 308 -3.33 9.16 -9.47
N LEU A 309 -4.07 10.14 -8.97
CA LEU A 309 -5.29 9.90 -8.18
C LEU A 309 -6.30 9.05 -8.96
N ILE A 310 -6.62 9.42 -10.21
CA ILE A 310 -7.58 8.67 -11.05
C ILE A 310 -7.10 7.24 -11.28
N VAL A 311 -5.82 7.04 -11.61
CA VAL A 311 -5.26 5.70 -11.83
C VAL A 311 -5.38 4.85 -10.58
N ILE A 312 -5.04 5.39 -9.42
CA ILE A 312 -5.09 4.67 -8.14
C ILE A 312 -6.54 4.33 -7.77
N LEU A 313 -7.48 5.26 -7.89
CA LEU A 313 -8.91 5.01 -7.64
C LEU A 313 -9.43 3.90 -8.56
N PHE A 314 -9.12 3.96 -9.85
CA PHE A 314 -9.49 2.92 -10.81
C PHE A 314 -8.92 1.54 -10.42
N VAL A 315 -7.65 1.47 -10.00
CA VAL A 315 -7.02 0.22 -9.55
C VAL A 315 -7.76 -0.35 -8.34
N TYR A 316 -8.05 0.45 -7.31
CA TYR A 316 -8.76 -0.03 -6.12
C TYR A 316 -10.19 -0.49 -6.43
N SER A 317 -10.94 0.27 -7.23
CA SER A 317 -12.28 -0.13 -7.69
C SER A 317 -12.24 -1.44 -8.48
N TYR A 318 -11.24 -1.61 -9.33
CA TYR A 318 -11.03 -2.85 -10.06
C TYR A 318 -10.69 -4.03 -9.13
N LEU A 319 -9.85 -3.84 -8.12
CA LEU A 319 -9.50 -4.86 -7.13
C LEU A 319 -10.70 -5.26 -6.27
N ILE A 320 -11.53 -4.31 -5.82
CA ILE A 320 -12.77 -4.59 -5.10
C ILE A 320 -13.73 -5.42 -5.98
N LYS A 321 -13.92 -5.01 -7.22
CA LYS A 321 -14.73 -5.76 -8.19
C LYS A 321 -14.21 -7.18 -8.41
N TYR A 322 -12.88 -7.34 -8.47
CA TYR A 322 -12.24 -8.65 -8.56
C TYR A 322 -12.55 -9.51 -7.33
N CYS A 323 -12.40 -8.99 -6.11
CA CYS A 323 -12.67 -9.72 -4.88
C CYS A 323 -14.14 -10.16 -4.78
N ILE A 324 -15.08 -9.29 -5.18
CA ILE A 324 -16.52 -9.61 -5.21
C ILE A 324 -16.80 -10.74 -6.21
N ARG A 325 -16.18 -10.69 -7.40
CA ARG A 325 -16.37 -11.72 -8.43
C ARG A 325 -15.76 -13.07 -8.03
N MET A 326 -14.64 -13.05 -7.29
CA MET A 326 -13.98 -14.26 -6.79
C MET A 326 -14.57 -14.75 -5.46
N GLU A 327 -15.60 -14.08 -4.97
CA GLU A 327 -16.27 -14.40 -3.69
C GLU A 327 -15.30 -14.48 -2.50
N ASN A 328 -14.22 -13.68 -2.57
CA ASN A 328 -13.15 -13.71 -1.58
C ASN A 328 -13.34 -12.60 -0.53
N ILE A 329 -14.10 -12.92 0.51
CA ILE A 329 -14.42 -11.98 1.60
C ILE A 329 -13.18 -11.50 2.34
N LYS A 330 -12.17 -12.34 2.56
CA LYS A 330 -10.94 -11.95 3.26
C LYS A 330 -10.18 -10.87 2.50
N LEU A 331 -9.97 -11.07 1.19
CA LEU A 331 -9.31 -10.06 0.36
C LEU A 331 -10.14 -8.78 0.25
N LEU A 332 -11.47 -8.90 0.15
CA LEU A 332 -12.37 -7.74 0.12
C LEU A 332 -12.21 -6.90 1.39
N ILE A 333 -12.23 -7.51 2.56
CA ILE A 333 -12.07 -6.80 3.84
C ILE A 333 -10.69 -6.14 3.92
N ILE A 334 -9.63 -6.84 3.53
CA ILE A 334 -8.27 -6.28 3.53
C ILE A 334 -8.21 -5.01 2.68
N ILE A 335 -8.70 -5.06 1.44
CA ILE A 335 -8.72 -3.88 0.56
C ILE A 335 -9.57 -2.77 1.16
N MET A 336 -10.76 -3.09 1.68
CA MET A 336 -11.64 -2.09 2.27
C MET A 336 -10.99 -1.39 3.47
N ILE A 337 -10.28 -2.12 4.33
CA ILE A 337 -9.54 -1.52 5.43
C ILE A 337 -8.49 -0.53 4.92
N PHE A 338 -7.71 -0.89 3.88
CA PHE A 338 -6.74 0.03 3.29
C PHE A 338 -7.42 1.27 2.70
N VAL A 339 -8.52 1.10 1.98
CA VAL A 339 -9.30 2.20 1.38
C VAL A 339 -9.82 3.16 2.45
N PHE A 340 -10.39 2.65 3.55
CA PHE A 340 -10.84 3.50 4.66
C PHE A 340 -9.67 4.14 5.42
N THR A 341 -8.60 3.41 5.65
CA THR A 341 -7.42 3.91 6.37
C THR A 341 -6.71 5.03 5.60
N ALA A 342 -6.84 5.06 4.28
CA ALA A 342 -6.27 6.10 3.42
C ALA A 342 -6.78 7.52 3.74
N ILE A 343 -7.95 7.68 4.39
CA ILE A 343 -8.41 8.99 4.90
C ILE A 343 -7.50 9.50 6.04
N MET A 344 -6.88 8.58 6.76
CA MET A 344 -6.16 8.88 8.00
C MET A 344 -4.64 8.83 7.85
N TRP A 345 -4.13 8.37 6.68
CA TRP A 345 -2.71 8.20 6.49
C TRP A 345 -2.23 8.39 5.05
N SER A 346 -1.22 9.27 4.88
CA SER A 346 -0.76 9.79 3.59
C SER A 346 -0.07 8.78 2.67
N ARG A 347 0.42 7.66 3.17
CA ARG A 347 1.31 6.77 2.40
C ARG A 347 0.73 5.39 2.10
N LEU A 348 -0.50 5.13 2.52
CA LEU A 348 -1.06 3.78 2.55
C LEU A 348 -1.36 3.19 1.17
N LEU A 349 -1.88 4.02 0.26
CA LEU A 349 -2.30 3.51 -1.04
C LEU A 349 -1.13 3.25 -2.00
N VAL A 350 0.04 3.85 -1.74
CA VAL A 350 1.07 3.94 -2.76
C VAL A 350 2.46 3.49 -2.32
N LEU A 351 2.93 3.83 -1.12
CA LEU A 351 4.36 3.73 -0.83
C LEU A 351 4.74 2.76 0.29
N ILE A 352 3.96 2.62 1.34
CA ILE A 352 4.36 1.79 2.49
C ILE A 352 3.93 0.34 2.31
N GLU A 353 2.82 0.12 1.61
CA GLU A 353 2.22 -1.18 1.38
C GLU A 353 2.37 -1.63 -0.08
N ALA A 354 3.36 -1.08 -0.79
CA ALA A 354 3.63 -1.40 -2.19
C ALA A 354 3.83 -2.90 -2.40
N GLU A 355 4.54 -3.56 -1.49
CA GLU A 355 4.73 -5.01 -1.51
C GLU A 355 3.40 -5.76 -1.38
N TYR A 356 2.46 -5.17 -0.66
CA TYR A 356 1.16 -5.75 -0.43
C TYR A 356 0.28 -5.73 -1.69
N LEU A 357 0.32 -4.63 -2.43
CA LEU A 357 -0.41 -4.51 -3.68
C LEU A 357 0.04 -5.52 -4.73
N VAL A 358 1.31 -5.92 -4.69
CA VAL A 358 1.83 -6.99 -5.56
C VAL A 358 1.06 -8.30 -5.36
N CYS A 359 0.58 -8.58 -4.14
CA CYS A 359 -0.21 -9.79 -3.85
C CYS A 359 -1.57 -9.82 -4.57
N PHE A 360 -2.04 -8.68 -5.08
CA PHE A 360 -3.27 -8.57 -5.86
C PHE A 360 -3.05 -8.66 -7.38
N SER A 361 -1.82 -8.84 -7.81
CA SER A 361 -1.45 -8.89 -9.25
C SER A 361 -2.26 -9.90 -10.07
N GLU A 362 -2.73 -10.99 -9.46
CA GLU A 362 -3.59 -11.99 -10.12
C GLU A 362 -4.91 -11.39 -10.65
N ALA A 363 -5.37 -10.26 -10.09
CA ALA A 363 -6.55 -9.55 -10.60
C ALA A 363 -6.38 -9.13 -12.06
N PHE A 364 -5.15 -8.85 -12.49
CA PHE A 364 -4.79 -8.41 -13.83
C PHE A 364 -4.51 -9.56 -14.80
N LYS A 365 -4.68 -10.82 -14.36
CA LYS A 365 -4.53 -12.00 -15.20
C LYS A 365 -5.61 -12.06 -16.27
N ASP A 366 -5.26 -12.59 -17.46
CA ASP A 366 -6.21 -12.79 -18.55
C ASP A 366 -7.39 -13.68 -18.10
N LYS A 367 -8.61 -13.26 -18.44
CA LYS A 367 -9.84 -13.97 -18.13
C LYS A 367 -9.82 -15.42 -18.67
N ARG A 368 -9.29 -15.63 -19.89
CA ARG A 368 -9.20 -16.94 -20.53
C ARG A 368 -8.29 -17.92 -19.78
N LEU A 369 -7.26 -17.42 -19.09
CA LEU A 369 -6.34 -18.23 -18.29
C LEU A 369 -6.90 -18.52 -16.89
N ARG A 370 -7.88 -17.75 -16.42
CA ARG A 370 -8.60 -18.00 -15.17
C ARG A 370 -9.61 -19.14 -15.34
N ASP A 371 -10.41 -19.06 -16.37
CA ASP A 371 -11.49 -20.03 -16.63
C ASP A 371 -10.93 -21.45 -16.88
N LYS A 372 -9.74 -21.58 -17.49
CA LYS A 372 -9.07 -22.88 -17.66
C LYS A 372 -8.63 -23.58 -16.37
N LYS A 373 -8.37 -22.84 -15.29
CA LYS A 373 -8.00 -23.45 -13.99
C LYS A 373 -9.22 -23.94 -13.21
N GLU A 374 -10.39 -23.31 -13.37
CA GLU A 374 -11.63 -23.76 -12.73
C GLU A 374 -12.09 -25.13 -13.26
N TYR A 375 -11.87 -25.44 -14.56
CA TYR A 375 -12.22 -26.74 -15.15
C TYR A 375 -11.24 -27.88 -14.80
N LEU A 376 -10.08 -27.57 -14.20
CA LEU A 376 -9.08 -28.61 -13.82
C LEU A 376 -9.16 -29.00 -12.34
N PHE A 377 -10.05 -28.36 -11.57
CA PHE A 377 -10.26 -28.62 -10.13
C PHE A 377 -11.72 -28.92 -9.78
N GLN A 378 -12.60 -29.10 -10.78
CA GLN A 378 -13.89 -29.79 -10.67
C GLN A 378 -13.72 -31.26 -11.07
#